data_d7caecce825063fbc3643087af69dd29
#
_entry.id   d7caecce825063fbc3643087af69dd29
#
_cell.length_a   1.000
_cell.length_b   1.000
_cell.length_c   1.000
_cell.angle_alpha   90.00
_cell.angle_beta   90.00
_cell.angle_gamma   90.00
#
_symmetry.space_group_name_H-M   'P 1'
#
loop_
_entity.id
_entity.type
_entity.pdbx_description
1 polymer ?
#
loop_
_entity_poly.entity_id
_entity_poly.type
_entity_poly.pdbx_seq_one_letter_code
_entity_poly.pdbx_strand_id
1 'polypeptide(L)'
;KQVKFPGIPSVIHGNGAVAHVMNNVCGGVIGYPITPSTEIAEIYEAFRAEGGVNVWGKHPFFFEPEGEHSAQSGALGATLTGGQFVSNASSSQGILYALESHYVTVGKKVGGFVLQVAARVVSKHSLNVMAGHDDVYALLSSGYTILFGSNPQEAADLAAISYRASSLSLIPVANAMDGFSTSHMMSEALMPEP
;
A
#
# COMPACT_ATOMS: atom_id res chain seq x y z
N LYS A 1 9.22 -31.23 -10.98
CA LYS A 1 10.19 -30.12 -10.91
C LYS A 1 10.00 -29.43 -9.57
N GLN A 2 11.05 -29.30 -8.77
CA GLN A 2 11.01 -28.55 -7.53
C GLN A 2 10.85 -27.06 -7.87
N VAL A 3 9.89 -26.38 -7.22
CA VAL A 3 9.70 -24.94 -7.38
C VAL A 3 10.90 -24.24 -6.76
N LYS A 4 11.49 -23.28 -7.48
CA LYS A 4 12.72 -22.59 -7.03
C LYS A 4 12.46 -21.72 -5.81
N PHE A 5 11.28 -21.09 -5.76
CA PHE A 5 10.83 -20.24 -4.66
C PHE A 5 9.43 -20.69 -4.25
N PRO A 6 9.33 -21.63 -3.31
CA PRO A 6 8.02 -22.18 -2.89
C PRO A 6 7.16 -21.22 -2.07
N GLY A 7 7.76 -20.16 -1.54
CA GLY A 7 7.12 -19.24 -0.61
C GLY A 7 7.26 -19.67 0.85
N ILE A 8 7.03 -18.73 1.76
CA ILE A 8 7.09 -18.93 3.20
C ILE A 8 5.70 -19.24 3.72
N PRO A 9 5.40 -20.48 4.17
CA PRO A 9 4.09 -20.80 4.73
C PRO A 9 3.81 -19.92 5.96
N SER A 10 2.67 -19.24 5.95
CA SER A 10 2.29 -18.27 6.98
C SER A 10 0.79 -18.32 7.23
N VAL A 11 0.37 -18.01 8.47
CA VAL A 11 -1.00 -17.65 8.80
C VAL A 11 -1.02 -16.16 9.05
N ILE A 12 -1.62 -15.40 8.14
CA ILE A 12 -1.46 -13.96 8.09
C ILE A 12 -2.73 -13.29 7.58
N HIS A 13 -2.98 -12.06 8.02
CA HIS A 13 -4.05 -11.21 7.49
C HIS A 13 -3.53 -10.28 6.39
N GLY A 14 -4.44 -9.65 5.63
CA GLY A 14 -4.11 -8.86 4.47
C GLY A 14 -3.15 -7.70 4.74
N ASN A 15 -3.33 -6.96 5.84
CA ASN A 15 -2.41 -5.88 6.20
C ASN A 15 -0.99 -6.39 6.44
N GLY A 16 -0.85 -7.50 7.18
CA GLY A 16 0.44 -8.13 7.43
C GLY A 16 1.08 -8.66 6.15
N ALA A 17 0.29 -9.24 5.25
CA ALA A 17 0.75 -9.78 3.98
C ALA A 17 1.31 -8.67 3.07
N VAL A 18 0.60 -7.55 2.97
CA VAL A 18 1.06 -6.36 2.23
C VAL A 18 2.30 -5.76 2.88
N ALA A 19 2.30 -5.60 4.21
CA ALA A 19 3.45 -5.06 4.95
C ALA A 19 4.69 -5.94 4.81
N HIS A 20 4.54 -7.27 4.75
CA HIS A 20 5.66 -8.18 4.47
C HIS A 20 6.36 -7.85 3.14
N VAL A 21 5.60 -7.62 2.08
CA VAL A 21 6.16 -7.20 0.79
C VAL A 21 6.81 -5.82 0.88
N MET A 22 6.14 -4.87 1.54
CA MET A 22 6.67 -3.52 1.72
C MET A 22 8.00 -3.53 2.48
N ASN A 23 8.12 -4.28 3.57
CA ASN A 23 9.35 -4.42 4.35
C ASN A 23 10.53 -4.88 3.50
N ASN A 24 10.27 -5.71 2.50
CA ASN A 24 11.31 -6.25 1.63
C ASN A 24 11.67 -5.33 0.47
N VAL A 25 10.72 -4.63 -0.16
CA VAL A 25 10.99 -3.90 -1.41
C VAL A 25 10.85 -2.39 -1.30
N CYS A 26 10.07 -1.87 -0.35
CA CYS A 26 9.81 -0.44 -0.22
C CYS A 26 10.93 0.27 0.51
N GLY A 27 11.39 1.39 -0.03
CA GLY A 27 12.44 2.20 0.59
C GLY A 27 11.90 3.25 1.56
N GLY A 28 10.61 3.59 1.47
CA GLY A 28 9.99 4.54 2.36
C GLY A 28 8.48 4.57 2.33
N VAL A 29 7.90 4.91 3.46
CA VAL A 29 6.47 5.13 3.61
C VAL A 29 6.24 6.54 4.16
N ILE A 30 5.36 7.28 3.52
CA ILE A 30 4.80 8.51 4.06
C ILE A 30 3.29 8.32 4.06
N GLY A 31 2.70 8.25 5.25
CA GLY A 31 1.30 7.93 5.43
C GLY A 31 0.70 8.62 6.63
N TYR A 32 -0.62 8.68 6.67
CA TYR A 32 -1.38 9.15 7.82
C TYR A 32 -2.41 8.07 8.20
N PRO A 33 -2.44 7.61 9.47
CA PRO A 33 -3.20 6.44 9.85
C PRO A 33 -4.71 6.62 9.65
N ILE A 34 -5.34 5.67 8.98
CA ILE A 34 -6.79 5.57 8.88
C ILE A 34 -7.22 4.10 8.83
N THR A 35 -8.20 3.74 9.68
CA THR A 35 -8.79 2.40 9.72
C THR A 35 -9.47 2.06 8.37
N PRO A 36 -9.28 0.85 7.81
CA PRO A 36 -8.56 -0.31 8.34
C PRO A 36 -7.11 -0.47 7.83
N SER A 37 -6.53 0.52 7.16
CA SER A 37 -5.17 0.43 6.61
C SER A 37 -4.05 0.78 7.61
N THR A 38 -4.38 1.25 8.79
CA THR A 38 -3.43 1.74 9.81
C THR A 38 -2.30 0.74 10.08
N GLU A 39 -2.65 -0.52 10.27
CA GLU A 39 -1.71 -1.57 10.64
C GLU A 39 -0.64 -1.85 9.56
N ILE A 40 -0.90 -1.54 8.30
CA ILE A 40 0.11 -1.63 7.23
C ILE A 40 1.31 -0.73 7.57
N ALA A 41 1.01 0.51 7.93
CA ALA A 41 2.03 1.50 8.27
C ALA A 41 2.71 1.18 9.62
N GLU A 42 1.96 0.69 10.61
CA GLU A 42 2.48 0.30 11.93
C GLU A 42 3.48 -0.85 11.83
N ILE A 43 3.17 -1.90 11.07
CA ILE A 43 4.08 -3.04 10.85
C ILE A 43 5.35 -2.58 10.13
N TYR A 44 5.22 -1.71 9.14
CA TYR A 44 6.36 -1.15 8.42
C TYR A 44 7.25 -0.29 9.32
N GLU A 45 6.64 0.55 10.16
CA GLU A 45 7.36 1.37 11.13
C GLU A 45 8.08 0.52 12.18
N ALA A 46 7.44 -0.52 12.68
CA ALA A 46 8.06 -1.45 13.62
C ALA A 46 9.31 -2.11 12.99
N PHE A 47 9.20 -2.61 11.76
CA PHE A 47 10.34 -3.15 11.03
C PHE A 47 11.49 -2.15 10.90
N ARG A 48 11.18 -0.90 10.56
CA ARG A 48 12.18 0.18 10.48
C ARG A 48 12.82 0.44 11.85
N ALA A 49 12.01 0.54 12.90
CA ALA A 49 12.48 0.86 14.25
C ALA A 49 13.40 -0.23 14.84
N GLU A 50 13.19 -1.48 14.44
CA GLU A 50 14.04 -2.63 14.80
C GLU A 50 15.34 -2.70 13.99
N GLY A 51 15.60 -1.72 13.13
CA GLY A 51 16.80 -1.68 12.29
C GLY A 51 16.70 -2.53 11.01
N GLY A 52 15.49 -2.80 10.56
CA GLY A 52 15.22 -3.58 9.35
C GLY A 52 15.95 -3.04 8.13
N VAL A 53 16.32 -3.94 7.23
CA VAL A 53 17.00 -3.64 5.96
C VAL A 53 16.25 -4.33 4.84
N ASN A 54 15.93 -3.61 3.78
CA ASN A 54 15.23 -4.16 2.63
C ASN A 54 16.18 -4.94 1.70
N VAL A 55 15.63 -5.61 0.68
CA VAL A 55 16.42 -6.42 -0.27
C VAL A 55 17.46 -5.61 -1.07
N TRP A 56 17.37 -4.28 -1.06
CA TRP A 56 18.34 -3.38 -1.67
C TRP A 56 19.50 -2.99 -0.74
N GLY A 57 19.54 -3.58 0.48
CA GLY A 57 20.54 -3.26 1.50
C GLY A 57 20.38 -1.87 2.13
N LYS A 58 19.18 -1.31 2.14
CA LYS A 58 18.91 0.04 2.65
C LYS A 58 17.99 -0.02 3.87
N HIS A 59 18.23 0.84 4.83
CA HIS A 59 17.30 1.11 5.92
C HIS A 59 16.13 1.93 5.39
N PRO A 60 14.88 1.49 5.60
CA PRO A 60 13.71 2.22 5.15
C PRO A 60 13.47 3.48 6.00
N PHE A 61 12.78 4.46 5.43
CA PHE A 61 12.30 5.60 6.18
C PHE A 61 10.78 5.54 6.38
N PHE A 62 10.31 6.19 7.44
CA PHE A 62 8.89 6.39 7.72
C PHE A 62 8.66 7.82 8.16
N PHE A 63 7.61 8.45 7.68
CA PHE A 63 7.21 9.80 8.08
C PHE A 63 5.69 9.92 8.12
N GLU A 64 5.18 10.47 9.21
CA GLU A 64 3.77 10.77 9.40
C GLU A 64 3.58 12.28 9.49
N PRO A 65 2.96 12.92 8.49
CA PRO A 65 2.64 14.35 8.51
C PRO A 65 1.32 14.62 9.25
N GLU A 66 0.75 15.83 9.11
CA GLU A 66 -0.45 16.25 9.82
C GLU A 66 -1.78 15.76 9.20
N GLY A 67 -1.75 15.08 8.06
CA GLY A 67 -2.97 14.59 7.41
C GLY A 67 -2.71 13.86 6.10
N GLU A 68 -3.77 13.26 5.55
CA GLU A 68 -3.68 12.38 4.37
C GLU A 68 -3.27 13.13 3.09
N HIS A 69 -3.69 14.40 2.94
CA HIS A 69 -3.29 15.21 1.78
C HIS A 69 -1.78 15.46 1.77
N SER A 70 -1.20 15.88 2.89
CA SER A 70 0.24 16.07 3.02
C SER A 70 1.01 14.76 2.99
N ALA A 71 0.42 13.65 3.47
CA ALA A 71 1.02 12.32 3.34
C ALA A 71 1.18 11.94 1.87
N GLN A 72 0.14 12.09 1.06
CA GLN A 72 0.22 11.79 -0.37
C GLN A 72 1.16 12.75 -1.12
N SER A 73 1.14 14.02 -0.79
CA SER A 73 2.05 15.03 -1.39
C SER A 73 3.50 14.76 -1.02
N GLY A 74 3.76 14.37 0.23
CA GLY A 74 5.07 13.97 0.70
C GLY A 74 5.58 12.70 0.03
N ALA A 75 4.71 11.69 -0.13
CA ALA A 75 5.03 10.46 -0.83
C ALA A 75 5.36 10.71 -2.31
N LEU A 76 4.64 11.61 -2.97
CA LEU A 76 4.99 12.07 -4.31
C LEU A 76 6.37 12.73 -4.33
N GLY A 77 6.64 13.65 -3.40
CA GLY A 77 7.94 14.32 -3.28
C GLY A 77 9.08 13.32 -3.10
N ALA A 78 8.91 12.34 -2.21
CA ALA A 78 9.90 11.29 -1.98
C ALA A 78 10.11 10.41 -3.22
N THR A 79 9.03 10.09 -3.96
CA THR A 79 9.13 9.32 -5.21
C THR A 79 9.89 10.08 -6.29
N LEU A 80 9.70 11.39 -6.38
CA LEU A 80 10.40 12.26 -7.34
C LEU A 80 11.91 12.33 -7.09
N THR A 81 12.40 12.07 -5.89
CA THR A 81 13.84 12.00 -5.64
C THR A 81 14.48 10.79 -6.31
N GLY A 82 13.68 9.75 -6.61
CA GLY A 82 14.13 8.55 -7.30
C GLY A 82 14.95 7.61 -6.44
N GLY A 83 15.35 6.49 -7.03
CA GLY A 83 16.30 5.55 -6.42
C GLY A 83 15.70 4.55 -5.43
N GLN A 84 14.40 4.62 -5.14
CA GLN A 84 13.69 3.65 -4.28
C GLN A 84 12.18 3.66 -4.52
N PHE A 85 11.53 2.57 -4.15
CA PHE A 85 10.07 2.51 -4.11
C PHE A 85 9.54 3.26 -2.89
N VAL A 86 8.42 3.93 -3.06
CA VAL A 86 7.73 4.68 -2.00
C VAL A 86 6.27 4.26 -1.95
N SER A 87 5.72 4.19 -0.75
CA SER A 87 4.31 3.87 -0.54
C SER A 87 3.64 4.86 0.41
N ASN A 88 2.33 4.86 0.28
CA ASN A 88 1.37 5.37 1.25
C ASN A 88 0.33 4.28 1.49
N ALA A 89 -0.28 4.25 2.68
CA ALA A 89 -1.40 3.37 3.01
C ALA A 89 -2.57 4.21 3.46
N SER A 90 -3.74 4.02 2.86
CA SER A 90 -4.93 4.82 3.17
C SER A 90 -6.24 4.08 2.89
N SER A 91 -7.35 4.69 3.26
CA SER A 91 -8.71 4.16 3.15
C SER A 91 -9.73 5.31 3.12
N SER A 92 -10.92 5.08 2.55
CA SER A 92 -12.10 5.93 2.72
C SER A 92 -11.85 7.43 2.56
N GLN A 93 -12.20 8.20 3.60
CA GLN A 93 -12.05 9.66 3.61
C GLN A 93 -10.60 10.11 3.43
N GLY A 94 -9.60 9.32 3.85
CA GLY A 94 -8.20 9.66 3.66
C GLY A 94 -7.83 9.73 2.18
N ILE A 95 -8.34 8.80 1.38
CA ILE A 95 -8.15 8.82 -0.08
C ILE A 95 -8.87 10.03 -0.69
N LEU A 96 -10.11 10.30 -0.28
CA LEU A 96 -10.87 11.43 -0.82
C LEU A 96 -10.25 12.77 -0.43
N TYR A 97 -9.77 12.90 0.81
CA TYR A 97 -9.10 14.12 1.26
C TYR A 97 -7.81 14.40 0.49
N ALA A 98 -7.10 13.35 0.09
CA ALA A 98 -5.87 13.45 -0.70
C ALA A 98 -6.10 13.43 -2.22
N LEU A 99 -7.34 13.47 -2.70
CA LEU A 99 -7.67 13.18 -4.11
C LEU A 99 -6.93 14.09 -5.08
N GLU A 100 -6.81 15.38 -4.80
CA GLU A 100 -6.05 16.33 -5.62
C GLU A 100 -4.60 15.86 -5.76
N SER A 101 -3.94 15.49 -4.65
CA SER A 101 -2.56 14.98 -4.68
C SER A 101 -2.44 13.66 -5.44
N HIS A 102 -3.46 12.81 -5.44
CA HIS A 102 -3.49 11.60 -6.27
C HIS A 102 -3.49 11.93 -7.76
N TYR A 103 -4.29 12.90 -8.20
CA TYR A 103 -4.26 13.37 -9.59
C TYR A 103 -2.89 13.93 -9.98
N VAL A 104 -2.27 14.72 -9.11
CA VAL A 104 -0.93 15.25 -9.36
C VAL A 104 0.09 14.13 -9.45
N THR A 105 0.01 13.12 -8.58
CA THR A 105 0.90 11.96 -8.58
C THR A 105 0.87 11.23 -9.93
N VAL A 106 -0.32 10.98 -10.48
CA VAL A 106 -0.47 10.39 -11.81
C VAL A 106 0.09 11.30 -12.90
N GLY A 107 -0.22 12.58 -12.83
CA GLY A 107 0.20 13.58 -13.82
C GLY A 107 1.72 13.76 -13.93
N LYS A 108 2.45 13.47 -12.85
CA LYS A 108 3.93 13.54 -12.82
C LYS A 108 4.62 12.37 -13.52
N LYS A 109 3.88 11.29 -13.83
CA LYS A 109 4.42 10.08 -14.49
C LYS A 109 5.67 9.54 -13.78
N VAL A 110 5.57 9.39 -12.47
CA VAL A 110 6.65 8.83 -11.65
C VAL A 110 6.44 7.34 -11.45
N GLY A 111 7.46 6.55 -11.74
CA GLY A 111 7.47 5.12 -11.43
C GLY A 111 7.88 4.85 -9.99
N GLY A 112 7.42 3.71 -9.45
CA GLY A 112 7.85 3.24 -8.14
C GLY A 112 7.01 3.75 -6.97
N PHE A 113 5.85 4.36 -7.22
CA PHE A 113 4.88 4.67 -6.17
C PHE A 113 3.72 3.68 -6.16
N VAL A 114 3.40 3.15 -4.98
CA VAL A 114 2.26 2.26 -4.75
C VAL A 114 1.43 2.78 -3.57
N LEU A 115 0.14 2.99 -3.80
CA LEU A 115 -0.84 3.24 -2.76
C LEU A 115 -1.42 1.90 -2.30
N GLN A 116 -1.26 1.58 -1.02
CA GLN A 116 -1.89 0.41 -0.41
C GLN A 116 -3.26 0.82 0.12
N VAL A 117 -4.30 0.12 -0.30
CA VAL A 117 -5.69 0.46 0.04
C VAL A 117 -6.37 -0.70 0.75
N ALA A 118 -6.77 -0.49 1.99
CA ALA A 118 -7.75 -1.35 2.65
C ALA A 118 -9.13 -0.71 2.46
N ALA A 119 -9.85 -1.14 1.44
CA ALA A 119 -11.04 -0.47 0.93
C ALA A 119 -12.15 -0.37 1.99
N ARG A 120 -12.62 0.83 2.23
CA ARG A 120 -13.63 1.17 3.22
C ARG A 120 -14.68 2.07 2.63
N VAL A 121 -15.95 1.82 2.96
CA VAL A 121 -17.04 2.69 2.59
C VAL A 121 -16.80 4.12 3.06
N VAL A 122 -17.09 5.10 2.22
CA VAL A 122 -17.04 6.51 2.62
C VAL A 122 -18.26 6.85 3.46
N SER A 123 -18.06 7.52 4.58
CA SER A 123 -19.15 7.93 5.46
C SER A 123 -20.12 8.88 4.73
N LYS A 124 -21.42 8.59 4.81
CA LYS A 124 -22.49 9.38 4.20
C LYS A 124 -23.47 9.85 5.27
N HIS A 125 -24.43 9.00 5.64
CA HIS A 125 -25.45 9.34 6.66
C HIS A 125 -25.00 9.00 8.08
N SER A 126 -24.03 8.09 8.23
CA SER A 126 -23.40 7.71 9.50
C SER A 126 -21.97 7.26 9.28
N LEU A 127 -21.17 7.31 10.35
CA LEU A 127 -19.82 6.73 10.31
C LEU A 127 -19.93 5.22 10.10
N ASN A 128 -19.15 4.71 9.14
CA ASN A 128 -19.03 3.30 8.85
C ASN A 128 -17.58 2.96 8.52
N VAL A 129 -17.05 1.89 9.11
CA VAL A 129 -15.66 1.45 8.93
C VAL A 129 -15.54 0.14 8.16
N MET A 130 -16.68 -0.44 7.76
CA MET A 130 -16.72 -1.73 7.06
C MET A 130 -16.28 -1.60 5.60
N ALA A 131 -16.04 -2.75 4.99
CA ALA A 131 -15.66 -2.83 3.59
C ALA A 131 -16.68 -2.13 2.68
N GLY A 132 -16.15 -1.46 1.68
CA GLY A 132 -16.87 -0.80 0.61
C GLY A 132 -15.87 -0.28 -0.40
N HIS A 133 -16.27 -0.01 -1.62
CA HIS A 133 -15.34 0.34 -2.69
C HIS A 133 -15.45 1.79 -3.14
N ASP A 134 -16.15 2.63 -2.40
CA ASP A 134 -16.35 4.05 -2.74
C ASP A 134 -15.01 4.80 -2.90
N ASP A 135 -14.06 4.49 -2.04
CA ASP A 135 -12.71 5.06 -2.05
C ASP A 135 -11.89 4.61 -3.27
N VAL A 136 -11.96 3.31 -3.60
CA VAL A 136 -11.31 2.77 -4.80
C VAL A 136 -11.94 3.35 -6.07
N TYR A 137 -13.27 3.46 -6.11
CA TYR A 137 -13.96 4.10 -7.23
C TYR A 137 -13.60 5.57 -7.40
N ALA A 138 -13.34 6.30 -6.33
CA ALA A 138 -12.86 7.67 -6.41
C ALA A 138 -11.51 7.80 -7.12
N LEU A 139 -10.65 6.79 -7.04
CA LEU A 139 -9.36 6.76 -7.73
C LEU A 139 -9.47 6.47 -9.23
N LEU A 140 -10.57 5.88 -9.72
CA LEU A 140 -10.71 5.50 -11.14
C LEU A 140 -10.48 6.69 -12.09
N SER A 141 -11.03 7.84 -11.75
CA SER A 141 -10.90 9.04 -12.58
C SER A 141 -9.52 9.70 -12.52
N SER A 142 -8.69 9.35 -11.55
CA SER A 142 -7.33 9.92 -11.40
C SER A 142 -6.32 9.35 -12.39
N GLY A 143 -6.57 8.14 -12.91
CA GLY A 143 -5.67 7.45 -13.83
C GLY A 143 -4.70 6.47 -13.16
N TYR A 144 -4.90 6.14 -11.89
CA TYR A 144 -4.19 5.03 -11.24
C TYR A 144 -4.45 3.71 -11.98
N THR A 145 -3.43 2.87 -12.05
CA THR A 145 -3.65 1.44 -12.27
C THR A 145 -4.16 0.84 -10.96
N ILE A 146 -5.30 0.16 -10.99
CA ILE A 146 -5.90 -0.41 -9.78
C ILE A 146 -5.86 -1.94 -9.88
N LEU A 147 -5.25 -2.57 -8.87
CA LEU A 147 -5.27 -4.02 -8.68
C LEU A 147 -6.04 -4.31 -7.38
N PHE A 148 -6.89 -5.34 -7.40
CA PHE A 148 -7.75 -5.66 -6.26
C PHE A 148 -7.62 -7.14 -5.91
N GLY A 149 -7.07 -7.42 -4.71
CA GLY A 149 -6.91 -8.78 -4.17
C GLY A 149 -8.12 -9.21 -3.33
N SER A 150 -8.56 -10.45 -3.49
CA SER A 150 -9.72 -11.01 -2.80
C SER A 150 -9.37 -11.73 -1.49
N ASN A 151 -8.10 -11.93 -1.22
CA ASN A 151 -7.59 -12.62 -0.03
C ASN A 151 -6.15 -12.16 0.30
N PRO A 152 -5.60 -12.51 1.48
CA PRO A 152 -4.25 -12.10 1.88
C PRO A 152 -3.14 -12.53 0.91
N GLN A 153 -3.25 -13.71 0.28
CA GLN A 153 -2.27 -14.16 -0.71
C GLN A 153 -2.24 -13.22 -1.91
N GLU A 154 -3.42 -12.94 -2.49
CA GLU A 154 -3.51 -12.03 -3.63
C GLU A 154 -3.08 -10.61 -3.25
N ALA A 155 -3.40 -10.14 -2.04
CA ALA A 155 -2.97 -8.83 -1.57
C ALA A 155 -1.44 -8.70 -1.55
N ALA A 156 -0.70 -9.73 -1.13
CA ALA A 156 0.75 -9.77 -1.16
C ALA A 156 1.30 -9.88 -2.59
N ASP A 157 0.79 -10.81 -3.39
CA ASP A 157 1.25 -11.02 -4.76
C ASP A 157 1.05 -9.76 -5.61
N LEU A 158 -0.13 -9.15 -5.50
CA LEU A 158 -0.45 -7.91 -6.20
C LEU A 158 0.34 -6.71 -5.67
N ALA A 159 0.72 -6.69 -4.37
CA ALA A 159 1.65 -5.68 -3.85
C ALA A 159 3.01 -5.74 -4.58
N ALA A 160 3.59 -6.93 -4.68
CA ALA A 160 4.86 -7.13 -5.39
C ALA A 160 4.75 -6.75 -6.89
N ILE A 161 3.67 -7.19 -7.54
CA ILE A 161 3.36 -6.84 -8.94
C ILE A 161 3.21 -5.32 -9.10
N SER A 162 2.56 -4.65 -8.15
CA SER A 162 2.31 -3.20 -8.18
C SER A 162 3.59 -2.39 -8.25
N TYR A 163 4.60 -2.71 -7.44
CA TYR A 163 5.90 -2.02 -7.48
C TYR A 163 6.57 -2.16 -8.84
N ARG A 164 6.58 -3.38 -9.38
CA ARG A 164 7.16 -3.61 -10.71
C ARG A 164 6.35 -2.94 -11.82
N ALA A 165 5.03 -3.04 -11.78
CA ALA A 165 4.16 -2.41 -12.78
C ALA A 165 4.34 -0.89 -12.77
N SER A 166 4.34 -0.26 -11.59
CA SER A 166 4.54 1.18 -11.45
C SER A 166 5.90 1.61 -12.00
N SER A 167 6.98 0.88 -11.70
CA SER A 167 8.31 1.23 -12.18
C SER A 167 8.46 1.17 -13.71
N LEU A 168 7.77 0.23 -14.35
CA LEU A 168 7.85 0.02 -15.80
C LEU A 168 6.92 0.94 -16.59
N SER A 169 5.72 1.21 -16.06
CA SER A 169 4.72 2.03 -16.74
C SER A 169 4.86 3.52 -16.50
N LEU A 170 5.58 3.92 -15.44
CA LEU A 170 5.62 5.29 -14.91
C LEU A 170 4.22 5.79 -14.51
N ILE A 171 3.35 4.87 -14.12
CA ILE A 171 2.00 5.15 -13.61
C ILE A 171 1.91 4.59 -12.19
N PRO A 172 1.45 5.36 -11.22
CA PRO A 172 1.25 4.86 -9.86
C PRO A 172 0.20 3.75 -9.85
N VAL A 173 0.36 2.80 -8.95
CA VAL A 173 -0.56 1.68 -8.77
C VAL A 173 -1.22 1.77 -7.41
N ALA A 174 -2.53 1.56 -7.36
CA ALA A 174 -3.26 1.29 -6.14
C ALA A 174 -3.44 -0.23 -6.01
N ASN A 175 -2.84 -0.81 -4.98
CA ASN A 175 -3.04 -2.20 -4.57
C ASN A 175 -4.12 -2.23 -3.50
N ALA A 176 -5.29 -2.71 -3.83
CA ALA A 176 -6.47 -2.68 -2.98
C ALA A 176 -6.88 -4.07 -2.50
N MET A 177 -7.48 -4.12 -1.32
CA MET A 177 -8.16 -5.28 -0.75
C MET A 177 -9.35 -4.81 0.08
N ASP A 178 -10.30 -5.68 0.38
CA ASP A 178 -11.40 -5.35 1.27
C ASP A 178 -10.92 -5.08 2.70
N GLY A 179 -11.34 -3.95 3.23
CA GLY A 179 -11.13 -3.60 4.63
C GLY A 179 -11.87 -4.58 5.56
N PHE A 180 -11.24 -4.96 6.66
CA PHE A 180 -11.63 -5.98 7.64
C PHE A 180 -11.79 -7.38 7.06
N SER A 181 -12.60 -7.59 6.05
CA SER A 181 -12.86 -8.92 5.49
C SER A 181 -11.63 -9.57 4.84
N THR A 182 -10.68 -8.79 4.37
CA THR A 182 -9.37 -9.27 3.91
C THR A 182 -8.24 -8.71 4.77
N SER A 183 -8.27 -7.41 5.07
CA SER A 183 -7.18 -6.73 5.76
C SER A 183 -6.91 -7.28 7.15
N HIS A 184 -7.92 -7.78 7.88
CA HIS A 184 -7.85 -8.28 9.25
C HIS A 184 -8.19 -9.76 9.41
N MET A 185 -8.65 -10.44 8.37
CA MET A 185 -8.98 -11.86 8.43
C MET A 185 -7.73 -12.71 8.24
N MET A 186 -7.42 -13.55 9.21
CA MET A 186 -6.31 -14.51 9.13
C MET A 186 -6.60 -15.60 8.11
N SER A 187 -5.64 -15.90 7.28
CA SER A 187 -5.70 -16.92 6.26
C SER A 187 -4.34 -17.59 6.08
N GLU A 188 -4.33 -18.83 5.65
CA GLU A 188 -3.10 -19.49 5.19
C GLU A 188 -2.67 -18.86 3.87
N ALA A 189 -1.37 -18.58 3.77
CA ALA A 189 -0.77 -18.01 2.56
C ALA A 189 0.70 -18.41 2.44
N LEU A 190 1.23 -18.33 1.23
CA LEU A 190 2.65 -18.50 0.94
C LEU A 190 3.24 -17.11 0.66
N MET A 191 3.91 -16.55 1.64
CA MET A 191 4.50 -15.22 1.48
C MET A 191 5.71 -15.25 0.56
N PRO A 192 5.89 -14.22 -0.29
CA PRO A 192 7.07 -14.11 -1.13
C PRO A 192 8.36 -14.19 -0.30
N GLU A 193 9.32 -14.96 -0.81
CA GLU A 193 10.67 -14.99 -0.23
C GLU A 193 11.41 -13.68 -0.59
N PRO A 194 12.29 -13.18 0.29
CA PRO A 194 13.11 -11.99 0.04
C PRO A 194 14.02 -12.09 -1.19
#